data_dc79d590e5dae00731c016cb61701652
#
_entry.id   dc79d590e5dae00731c016cb61701652
#
_cell.length_a   1.000
_cell.length_b   1.000
_cell.length_c   1.000
_cell.angle_alpha   90.00
_cell.angle_beta   90.00
_cell.angle_gamma   90.00
#
_symmetry.space_group_name_H-M   'P 1'
#
loop_
_entity.id
_entity.type
_entity.pdbx_description
1 polymer ?
#
loop_
_entity_poly.entity_id
_entity_poly.type
_entity_poly.pdbx_seq_one_letter_code
_entity_poly.pdbx_strand_id
1 'polypeptide(L)'
;MFAVLPVLLALAVLLGSCTAPTACMEEATAFRAALCNAGGCSFQAEITADHGDYTTTFTLQCRYDTQSGALDFTVAAPESISGIAGTVDTDRKTITFAATALETPLLAAEKLAPVALPQVLGESWAGSYIAQAGSDHAYTVVLYQNGYEDDTLQVETWFSEGAPVYASIWYDGVSQAGVKLSDFQLY
;
A
#
# COMPACT_ATOMS: atom_id res chain seq x y z
N MET A 1 -3.44 54.91 -19.04
CA MET A 1 -3.08 53.59 -19.60
C MET A 1 -2.16 52.79 -18.66
N PHE A 2 -2.40 52.85 -17.32
CA PHE A 2 -1.53 52.22 -16.30
C PHE A 2 -2.26 51.26 -15.32
N ALA A 3 -3.57 50.97 -15.52
CA ALA A 3 -4.35 50.14 -14.59
C ALA A 3 -4.53 48.71 -15.01
N VAL A 4 -4.09 48.27 -16.21
CA VAL A 4 -4.32 46.93 -16.75
C VAL A 4 -3.19 45.95 -16.35
N LEU A 5 -1.99 46.43 -16.09
CA LEU A 5 -0.81 45.61 -15.79
C LEU A 5 -0.91 44.84 -14.44
N PRO A 6 -1.38 45.45 -13.32
CA PRO A 6 -1.49 44.73 -12.05
C PRO A 6 -2.60 43.70 -12.03
N VAL A 7 -3.67 43.85 -12.84
CA VAL A 7 -4.76 42.86 -12.94
C VAL A 7 -4.31 41.62 -13.69
N LEU A 8 -3.49 41.74 -14.72
CA LEU A 8 -2.92 40.59 -15.46
C LEU A 8 -1.91 39.79 -14.62
N LEU A 9 -1.13 40.47 -13.75
CA LEU A 9 -0.18 39.80 -12.86
C LEU A 9 -0.92 39.02 -11.75
N ALA A 10 -2.02 39.57 -11.22
CA ALA A 10 -2.83 38.90 -10.21
C ALA A 10 -3.56 37.66 -10.78
N LEU A 11 -3.97 37.68 -12.05
CA LEU A 11 -4.64 36.55 -12.71
C LEU A 11 -3.64 35.40 -12.99
N ALA A 12 -2.38 35.72 -13.27
CA ALA A 12 -1.35 34.68 -13.49
C ALA A 12 -0.98 33.90 -12.21
N VAL A 13 -1.11 34.52 -11.02
CA VAL A 13 -0.84 33.86 -9.73
C VAL A 13 -1.97 32.92 -9.34
N LEU A 14 -3.22 33.17 -9.77
CA LEU A 14 -4.36 32.31 -9.48
C LEU A 14 -4.42 31.02 -10.32
N LEU A 15 -3.68 30.94 -11.43
CA LEU A 15 -3.61 29.76 -12.29
C LEU A 15 -2.52 28.78 -11.89
N GLY A 16 -1.65 29.13 -10.95
CA GLY A 16 -0.49 28.31 -10.53
C GLY A 16 -0.77 27.33 -9.37
N SER A 17 -1.96 27.34 -8.73
CA SER A 17 -2.19 26.61 -7.48
C SER A 17 -2.99 25.30 -7.62
N CYS A 18 -3.34 24.85 -8.83
CA CYS A 18 -4.16 23.64 -9.03
C CYS A 18 -3.40 22.45 -9.65
N THR A 19 -2.07 22.50 -9.80
CA THR A 19 -1.35 21.45 -10.53
C THR A 19 -0.86 20.28 -9.66
N ALA A 20 -0.59 20.50 -8.37
CA ALA A 20 -0.03 19.47 -7.51
C ALA A 20 -0.95 18.24 -7.28
N PRO A 21 -2.25 18.38 -6.96
CA PRO A 21 -3.12 17.21 -6.79
C PRO A 21 -3.32 16.41 -8.06
N THR A 22 -3.33 17.07 -9.23
CA THR A 22 -3.47 16.40 -10.54
C THR A 22 -2.24 15.56 -10.87
N ALA A 23 -1.04 16.09 -10.65
CA ALA A 23 0.21 15.37 -10.89
C ALA A 23 0.34 14.12 -10.00
N CYS A 24 0.00 14.21 -8.71
CA CYS A 24 0.00 13.07 -7.81
C CYS A 24 -1.02 11.99 -8.21
N MET A 25 -2.20 12.41 -8.69
CA MET A 25 -3.21 11.47 -9.20
C MET A 25 -2.76 10.79 -10.50
N GLU A 26 -2.10 11.52 -11.39
CA GLU A 26 -1.50 10.96 -12.61
C GLU A 26 -0.41 9.95 -12.26
N GLU A 27 0.47 10.26 -11.30
CA GLU A 27 1.51 9.35 -10.82
C GLU A 27 0.90 8.07 -10.21
N ALA A 28 -0.10 8.19 -9.34
CA ALA A 28 -0.81 7.05 -8.76
C ALA A 28 -1.47 6.15 -9.83
N THR A 29 -2.08 6.77 -10.84
CA THR A 29 -2.71 6.04 -11.94
C THR A 29 -1.68 5.37 -12.84
N ALA A 30 -0.56 6.05 -13.13
CA ALA A 30 0.55 5.49 -13.91
C ALA A 30 1.21 4.30 -13.19
N PHE A 31 1.43 4.41 -11.87
CA PHE A 31 1.93 3.31 -11.05
C PHE A 31 1.01 2.08 -11.15
N ARG A 32 -0.30 2.26 -10.94
CA ARG A 32 -1.28 1.17 -11.08
C ARG A 32 -1.24 0.53 -12.46
N ALA A 33 -1.22 1.35 -13.52
CA ALA A 33 -1.16 0.85 -14.88
C ALA A 33 0.13 0.04 -15.13
N ALA A 34 1.28 0.51 -14.62
CA ALA A 34 2.55 -0.20 -14.71
C ALA A 34 2.50 -1.54 -13.96
N LEU A 35 1.96 -1.56 -12.72
CA LEU A 35 1.81 -2.77 -11.92
C LEU A 35 0.92 -3.81 -12.61
N CYS A 36 -0.26 -3.40 -13.10
CA CYS A 36 -1.18 -4.30 -13.78
C CYS A 36 -0.61 -4.81 -15.13
N ASN A 37 0.10 -3.97 -15.88
CA ASN A 37 0.72 -4.36 -17.15
C ASN A 37 1.90 -5.32 -16.95
N ALA A 38 2.66 -5.16 -15.86
CA ALA A 38 3.74 -6.07 -15.50
C ALA A 38 3.22 -7.44 -15.06
N GLY A 39 2.02 -7.51 -14.51
CA GLY A 39 1.41 -8.75 -13.98
C GLY A 39 1.69 -8.97 -12.50
N GLY A 40 2.54 -8.14 -11.87
CA GLY A 40 2.83 -8.26 -10.45
C GLY A 40 4.04 -7.46 -10.01
N CYS A 41 4.36 -7.60 -8.71
CA CYS A 41 5.53 -6.97 -8.12
C CYS A 41 6.15 -7.83 -7.01
N SER A 42 7.43 -7.60 -6.77
CA SER A 42 8.13 -8.10 -5.58
C SER A 42 8.61 -6.94 -4.73
N PHE A 43 8.66 -7.13 -3.43
CA PHE A 43 9.13 -6.13 -2.46
C PHE A 43 9.46 -6.79 -1.13
N GLN A 44 10.22 -6.08 -0.32
CA GLN A 44 10.41 -6.43 1.08
C GLN A 44 9.50 -5.57 1.95
N ALA A 45 8.80 -6.20 2.91
CA ALA A 45 7.91 -5.55 3.86
C ALA A 45 8.42 -5.74 5.28
N GLU A 46 8.78 -4.65 5.98
CA GLU A 46 9.03 -4.64 7.41
C GLU A 46 7.74 -4.22 8.12
N ILE A 47 7.15 -5.16 8.85
CA ILE A 47 5.85 -5.00 9.52
C ILE A 47 6.08 -4.89 11.02
N THR A 48 5.53 -3.85 11.62
CA THR A 48 5.48 -3.69 13.07
C THR A 48 4.06 -3.91 13.55
N ALA A 49 3.85 -5.01 14.28
CA ALA A 49 2.57 -5.35 14.89
C ALA A 49 2.58 -4.96 16.36
N ASP A 50 1.61 -4.13 16.77
CA ASP A 50 1.38 -3.74 18.15
C ASP A 50 0.33 -4.67 18.77
N HIS A 51 0.72 -5.34 19.85
CA HIS A 51 -0.13 -6.26 20.60
C HIS A 51 -0.62 -5.65 21.93
N GLY A 52 -0.39 -4.35 22.12
CA GLY A 52 -0.72 -3.61 23.34
C GLY A 52 0.37 -3.70 24.40
N ASP A 53 0.71 -4.92 24.86
CA ASP A 53 1.74 -5.13 25.89
C ASP A 53 3.15 -5.25 25.30
N TYR A 54 3.26 -5.58 24.04
CA TYR A 54 4.55 -5.72 23.32
C TYR A 54 4.37 -5.48 21.82
N THR A 55 5.46 -5.09 21.18
CA THR A 55 5.53 -4.87 19.75
C THR A 55 6.41 -5.93 19.11
N THR A 56 5.98 -6.50 18.00
CA THR A 56 6.77 -7.45 17.20
C THR A 56 7.05 -6.86 15.83
N THR A 57 8.32 -6.91 15.43
CA THR A 57 8.71 -6.51 14.08
C THR A 57 9.23 -7.74 13.33
N PHE A 58 8.76 -7.93 12.10
CA PHE A 58 9.23 -8.98 11.22
C PHE A 58 9.32 -8.48 9.78
N THR A 59 10.18 -9.12 9.01
CA THR A 59 10.44 -8.76 7.62
C THR A 59 10.06 -9.91 6.72
N LEU A 60 9.28 -9.60 5.68
CA LEU A 60 8.84 -10.54 4.66
C LEU A 60 9.45 -10.17 3.30
N GLN A 61 9.93 -11.15 2.56
CA GLN A 61 10.10 -11.05 1.12
C GLN A 61 8.79 -11.46 0.47
N CYS A 62 8.23 -10.57 -0.34
CA CYS A 62 6.89 -10.67 -0.89
C CYS A 62 6.92 -10.70 -2.41
N ARG A 63 6.01 -11.49 -2.99
CA ARG A 63 5.72 -11.52 -4.42
C ARG A 63 4.22 -11.51 -4.61
N TYR A 64 3.68 -10.44 -5.18
CA TYR A 64 2.26 -10.25 -5.43
C TYR A 64 1.93 -10.43 -6.90
N ASP A 65 0.94 -11.24 -7.22
CA ASP A 65 0.42 -11.48 -8.56
C ASP A 65 -0.92 -10.74 -8.75
N THR A 66 -1.01 -9.87 -9.76
CA THR A 66 -2.21 -9.04 -10.00
C THR A 66 -3.36 -9.80 -10.61
N GLN A 67 -3.14 -10.97 -11.22
CA GLN A 67 -4.20 -11.75 -11.87
C GLN A 67 -4.96 -12.60 -10.86
N SER A 68 -4.22 -13.24 -9.94
CA SER A 68 -4.81 -14.09 -8.89
C SER A 68 -5.11 -13.34 -7.60
N GLY A 69 -4.52 -12.14 -7.39
CA GLY A 69 -4.57 -11.44 -6.11
C GLY A 69 -3.76 -12.12 -5.00
N ALA A 70 -3.10 -13.23 -5.30
CA ALA A 70 -2.33 -13.99 -4.32
C ALA A 70 -0.99 -13.32 -4.01
N LEU A 71 -0.52 -13.52 -2.78
CA LEU A 71 0.80 -13.10 -2.35
C LEU A 71 1.58 -14.28 -1.81
N ASP A 72 2.73 -14.57 -2.43
CA ASP A 72 3.73 -15.46 -1.85
C ASP A 72 4.65 -14.67 -0.93
N PHE A 73 4.96 -15.23 0.23
CA PHE A 73 5.87 -14.62 1.18
C PHE A 73 6.90 -15.60 1.72
N THR A 74 8.05 -15.06 2.10
CA THR A 74 9.06 -15.75 2.90
C THR A 74 9.51 -14.83 4.02
N VAL A 75 9.53 -15.33 5.25
CA VAL A 75 10.03 -14.58 6.41
C VAL A 75 11.55 -14.46 6.31
N ALA A 76 12.04 -13.22 6.27
CA ALA A 76 13.47 -12.90 6.26
C ALA A 76 14.01 -12.63 7.67
N ALA A 77 13.21 -12.02 8.54
CA ALA A 77 13.56 -11.73 9.93
C ALA A 77 12.33 -11.82 10.85
N PRO A 78 12.50 -12.11 12.13
CA PRO A 78 13.75 -12.46 12.83
C PRO A 78 14.27 -13.86 12.48
N GLU A 79 15.54 -14.11 12.80
CA GLU A 79 16.23 -15.36 12.46
C GLU A 79 15.50 -16.62 13.01
N SER A 80 14.84 -16.50 14.17
CA SER A 80 14.09 -17.60 14.81
C SER A 80 12.95 -18.19 13.97
N ILE A 81 12.42 -17.44 13.01
CA ILE A 81 11.35 -17.85 12.11
C ILE A 81 11.71 -17.61 10.64
N SER A 82 12.95 -17.26 10.34
CA SER A 82 13.43 -17.05 8.98
C SER A 82 13.30 -18.31 8.15
N GLY A 83 12.92 -18.14 6.88
CA GLY A 83 12.71 -19.25 5.94
C GLY A 83 11.29 -19.85 5.99
N ILE A 84 10.42 -19.46 6.92
CA ILE A 84 9.02 -19.82 6.85
C ILE A 84 8.43 -19.15 5.62
N ALA A 85 7.83 -19.94 4.75
CA ALA A 85 7.21 -19.47 3.51
C ALA A 85 5.74 -19.87 3.45
N GLY A 86 4.96 -19.08 2.74
CA GLY A 86 3.54 -19.35 2.55
C GLY A 86 2.96 -18.48 1.44
N THR A 87 1.66 -18.73 1.19
CA THR A 87 0.84 -17.99 0.25
C THR A 87 -0.39 -17.46 0.95
N VAL A 88 -0.71 -16.19 0.73
CA VAL A 88 -1.97 -15.56 1.11
C VAL A 88 -2.90 -15.63 -0.08
N ASP A 89 -4.02 -16.31 0.07
CA ASP A 89 -5.05 -16.50 -0.97
C ASP A 89 -6.32 -15.75 -0.56
N THR A 90 -6.65 -14.70 -1.30
CA THR A 90 -7.80 -13.84 -1.00
C THR A 90 -9.12 -14.49 -1.33
N ASP A 91 -9.19 -15.27 -2.41
CA ASP A 91 -10.43 -15.94 -2.83
C ASP A 91 -10.87 -16.96 -1.79
N ARG A 92 -9.90 -17.67 -1.20
CA ARG A 92 -10.14 -18.64 -0.11
C ARG A 92 -10.15 -18.02 1.26
N LYS A 93 -9.70 -16.76 1.40
CA LYS A 93 -9.50 -16.07 2.69
C LYS A 93 -8.63 -16.88 3.67
N THR A 94 -7.57 -17.48 3.14
CA THR A 94 -6.68 -18.38 3.88
C THR A 94 -5.21 -18.00 3.68
N ILE A 95 -4.40 -18.39 4.66
CA ILE A 95 -2.94 -18.37 4.59
C ILE A 95 -2.49 -19.83 4.59
N THR A 96 -1.74 -20.23 3.59
CA THR A 96 -1.17 -21.58 3.48
C THR A 96 0.33 -21.53 3.72
N PHE A 97 0.82 -22.30 4.67
CA PHE A 97 2.25 -22.41 4.97
C PHE A 97 2.88 -23.59 4.24
N ALA A 98 3.88 -23.33 3.41
CA ALA A 98 4.47 -24.31 2.50
C ALA A 98 5.07 -25.54 3.21
N ALA A 99 5.70 -25.34 4.38
CA ALA A 99 6.39 -26.44 5.09
C ALA A 99 5.46 -27.40 5.83
N THR A 100 4.26 -26.97 6.19
CA THR A 100 3.36 -27.72 7.08
C THR A 100 2.03 -28.09 6.45
N ALA A 101 1.74 -27.60 5.24
CA ALA A 101 0.42 -27.64 4.61
C ALA A 101 -0.70 -27.17 5.57
N LEU A 102 -0.37 -26.25 6.47
CA LEU A 102 -1.29 -25.67 7.42
C LEU A 102 -2.02 -24.51 6.75
N GLU A 103 -3.34 -24.57 6.75
CA GLU A 103 -4.17 -23.42 6.35
C GLU A 103 -4.73 -22.74 7.59
N THR A 104 -4.67 -21.41 7.65
CA THR A 104 -5.27 -20.61 8.70
C THR A 104 -6.17 -19.53 8.10
N PRO A 105 -7.25 -19.12 8.81
CA PRO A 105 -8.04 -17.98 8.36
C PRO A 105 -7.22 -16.69 8.28
N LEU A 106 -7.51 -15.88 7.27
CA LEU A 106 -6.90 -14.55 7.08
C LEU A 106 -7.26 -13.60 8.23
N LEU A 107 -8.49 -13.72 8.73
CA LEU A 107 -9.00 -12.95 9.86
C LEU A 107 -9.13 -13.86 11.08
N ALA A 108 -8.46 -13.48 12.16
CA ALA A 108 -8.62 -14.12 13.47
C ALA A 108 -9.04 -13.06 14.49
N ALA A 109 -10.18 -13.30 15.16
CA ALA A 109 -10.75 -12.38 16.17
C ALA A 109 -10.90 -10.91 15.64
N GLU A 110 -11.45 -10.76 14.44
CA GLU A 110 -11.67 -9.46 13.77
C GLU A 110 -10.38 -8.68 13.44
N LYS A 111 -9.22 -9.31 13.55
CA LYS A 111 -7.92 -8.71 13.20
C LYS A 111 -7.30 -9.44 12.02
N LEU A 112 -6.75 -8.68 11.09
CA LEU A 112 -5.98 -9.22 9.99
C LEU A 112 -4.69 -9.86 10.52
N ALA A 113 -4.37 -11.05 10.04
CA ALA A 113 -3.07 -11.65 10.36
C ALA A 113 -1.96 -10.75 9.80
N PRO A 114 -0.92 -10.38 10.59
CA PRO A 114 0.11 -9.45 10.13
C PRO A 114 0.81 -9.88 8.82
N VAL A 115 0.97 -11.17 8.57
CA VAL A 115 1.55 -11.72 7.32
C VAL A 115 0.66 -11.48 6.09
N ALA A 116 -0.60 -11.12 6.28
CA ALA A 116 -1.53 -10.80 5.20
C ALA A 116 -1.49 -9.31 4.79
N LEU A 117 -0.87 -8.45 5.58
CA LEU A 117 -0.84 -7.01 5.30
C LEU A 117 -0.20 -6.67 3.94
N PRO A 118 0.92 -7.31 3.50
CA PRO A 118 1.47 -7.06 2.17
C PRO A 118 0.52 -7.43 1.03
N GLN A 119 -0.34 -8.45 1.22
CA GLN A 119 -1.35 -8.82 0.23
C GLN A 119 -2.42 -7.72 0.12
N VAL A 120 -2.89 -7.17 1.26
CA VAL A 120 -3.81 -6.02 1.28
C VAL A 120 -3.23 -4.81 0.55
N LEU A 121 -1.92 -4.56 0.67
CA LEU A 121 -1.25 -3.50 -0.08
C LEU A 121 -1.31 -3.77 -1.59
N GLY A 122 -0.93 -4.97 -2.03
CA GLY A 122 -0.96 -5.38 -3.44
C GLY A 122 -2.36 -5.24 -4.06
N GLU A 123 -3.39 -5.72 -3.37
CA GLU A 123 -4.79 -5.56 -3.78
C GLU A 123 -5.21 -4.10 -3.89
N SER A 124 -4.83 -3.29 -2.91
CA SER A 124 -5.17 -1.86 -2.89
C SER A 124 -4.52 -1.13 -4.07
N TRP A 125 -3.24 -1.40 -4.34
CA TRP A 125 -2.53 -0.81 -5.47
C TRP A 125 -3.12 -1.21 -6.82
N ALA A 126 -3.49 -2.48 -6.98
CA ALA A 126 -3.99 -3.01 -8.24
C ALA A 126 -5.46 -2.63 -8.50
N GLY A 127 -6.34 -2.69 -7.49
CA GLY A 127 -7.78 -2.69 -7.71
C GLY A 127 -8.61 -1.71 -6.91
N SER A 128 -8.17 -1.25 -5.72
CA SER A 128 -9.00 -0.37 -4.88
C SER A 128 -9.18 1.02 -5.46
N TYR A 129 -10.27 1.70 -5.08
CA TYR A 129 -10.51 3.08 -5.51
C TYR A 129 -9.44 4.02 -4.97
N ILE A 130 -8.89 4.89 -5.81
CA ILE A 130 -8.00 5.98 -5.40
C ILE A 130 -8.87 7.12 -4.92
N ALA A 131 -9.00 7.25 -3.60
CA ALA A 131 -9.86 8.27 -3.00
C ALA A 131 -9.19 9.65 -3.01
N GLN A 132 -7.88 9.69 -2.79
CA GLN A 132 -7.12 10.92 -2.75
C GLN A 132 -5.66 10.66 -3.17
N ALA A 133 -5.05 11.63 -3.82
CA ALA A 133 -3.61 11.69 -4.04
C ALA A 133 -3.13 13.12 -3.75
N GLY A 134 -1.99 13.22 -3.10
CA GLY A 134 -1.39 14.49 -2.69
C GLY A 134 0.10 14.35 -2.44
N SER A 135 0.73 15.41 -1.97
CA SER A 135 2.16 15.41 -1.62
C SER A 135 2.34 15.65 -0.12
N ASP A 136 3.25 14.90 0.48
CA ASP A 136 3.77 15.13 1.82
C ASP A 136 5.29 15.22 1.74
N HIS A 137 5.82 16.45 1.86
CA HIS A 137 7.24 16.77 1.65
C HIS A 137 7.73 16.29 0.28
N ALA A 138 8.61 15.28 0.26
CA ALA A 138 9.20 14.70 -0.96
C ALA A 138 8.44 13.46 -1.47
N TYR A 139 7.34 13.09 -0.81
CA TYR A 139 6.58 11.89 -1.14
C TYR A 139 5.29 12.24 -1.86
N THR A 140 4.89 11.41 -2.82
CA THR A 140 3.50 11.32 -3.28
C THR A 140 2.75 10.38 -2.35
N VAL A 141 1.65 10.86 -1.78
CA VAL A 141 0.82 10.09 -0.84
C VAL A 141 -0.51 9.79 -1.50
N VAL A 142 -0.87 8.51 -1.50
CA VAL A 142 -2.09 8.02 -2.15
C VAL A 142 -2.95 7.26 -1.15
N LEU A 143 -4.21 7.67 -1.03
CA LEU A 143 -5.22 6.99 -0.23
C LEU A 143 -6.05 6.07 -1.12
N TYR A 144 -6.01 4.79 -0.84
CA TYR A 144 -6.82 3.74 -1.46
C TYR A 144 -7.94 3.33 -0.50
N GLN A 145 -9.14 3.11 -1.05
CA GLN A 145 -10.31 2.65 -0.30
C GLN A 145 -10.95 1.45 -0.97
N ASN A 146 -11.38 0.48 -0.18
CA ASN A 146 -12.08 -0.71 -0.65
C ASN A 146 -13.59 -0.59 -0.39
N GLY A 147 -14.22 0.46 -0.95
CA GLY A 147 -15.64 0.77 -0.77
C GLY A 147 -15.88 2.24 -0.40
N TYR A 148 -17.15 2.61 -0.22
CA TYR A 148 -17.58 4.00 0.06
C TYR A 148 -18.11 4.19 1.49
N GLU A 149 -18.11 3.14 2.31
CA GLU A 149 -18.61 3.17 3.68
C GLU A 149 -17.47 3.45 4.69
N ASP A 150 -17.81 4.04 5.84
CA ASP A 150 -16.81 4.47 6.83
C ASP A 150 -16.08 3.30 7.50
N ASP A 151 -16.68 2.10 7.50
CA ASP A 151 -16.10 0.85 8.03
C ASP A 151 -15.21 0.11 7.02
N THR A 152 -14.82 0.77 5.93
CA THR A 152 -13.98 0.17 4.90
C THR A 152 -12.51 0.21 5.26
N LEU A 153 -11.79 -0.78 4.73
CA LEU A 153 -10.34 -0.81 4.81
C LEU A 153 -9.75 0.33 3.95
N GLN A 154 -8.88 1.11 4.55
CA GLN A 154 -8.15 2.19 3.91
C GLN A 154 -6.66 1.90 3.95
N VAL A 155 -5.99 2.15 2.83
CA VAL A 155 -4.54 2.01 2.70
C VAL A 155 -3.98 3.34 2.21
N GLU A 156 -3.15 3.95 3.02
CA GLU A 156 -2.40 5.14 2.64
C GLU A 156 -0.97 4.72 2.29
N THR A 157 -0.50 5.07 1.10
CA THR A 157 0.83 4.66 0.62
C THR A 157 1.66 5.88 0.24
N TRP A 158 2.90 5.94 0.72
CA TRP A 158 3.90 6.93 0.38
C TRP A 158 4.80 6.40 -0.73
N PHE A 159 4.92 7.18 -1.79
CA PHE A 159 5.77 6.87 -2.93
C PHE A 159 6.97 7.81 -2.97
N SER A 160 8.14 7.26 -3.29
CA SER A 160 9.35 8.00 -3.60
C SER A 160 9.89 7.51 -4.93
N GLU A 161 10.13 8.44 -5.87
CA GLU A 161 10.63 8.11 -7.20
C GLU A 161 9.80 7.04 -7.94
N GLY A 162 8.47 7.06 -7.73
CA GLY A 162 7.53 6.14 -8.34
C GLY A 162 7.45 4.74 -7.69
N ALA A 163 8.21 4.47 -6.63
CA ALA A 163 8.15 3.23 -5.87
C ALA A 163 7.51 3.43 -4.48
N PRO A 164 6.69 2.50 -3.97
CA PRO A 164 6.15 2.56 -2.63
C PRO A 164 7.27 2.33 -1.60
N VAL A 165 7.35 3.19 -0.57
CA VAL A 165 8.37 3.14 0.48
C VAL A 165 7.80 2.94 1.87
N TYR A 166 6.53 3.31 2.07
CA TYR A 166 5.81 3.12 3.33
C TYR A 166 4.31 3.01 3.04
N ALA A 167 3.61 2.26 3.86
CA ALA A 167 2.16 2.22 3.86
C ALA A 167 1.61 2.16 5.28
N SER A 168 0.43 2.76 5.48
CA SER A 168 -0.37 2.68 6.70
C SER A 168 -1.74 2.09 6.37
N ILE A 169 -2.18 1.14 7.17
CA ILE A 169 -3.45 0.45 7.00
C ILE A 169 -4.39 0.89 8.11
N TRP A 170 -5.59 1.31 7.74
CA TRP A 170 -6.62 1.83 8.62
C TRP A 170 -7.91 1.04 8.47
N TYR A 171 -8.61 0.83 9.55
CA TYR A 171 -9.94 0.25 9.57
C TYR A 171 -10.80 1.00 10.58
N ASP A 172 -11.97 1.42 10.20
CA ASP A 172 -12.88 2.21 11.04
C ASP A 172 -12.20 3.43 11.70
N GLY A 173 -11.39 4.15 10.92
CA GLY A 173 -10.64 5.33 11.38
C GLY A 173 -9.50 5.04 12.38
N VAL A 174 -9.21 3.76 12.67
CA VAL A 174 -8.14 3.34 13.58
C VAL A 174 -6.98 2.75 12.78
N SER A 175 -5.76 3.24 13.01
CA SER A 175 -4.55 2.68 12.42
C SER A 175 -4.33 1.26 12.94
N GLN A 176 -4.24 0.31 12.02
CA GLN A 176 -4.04 -1.12 12.33
C GLN A 176 -2.57 -1.51 12.26
N ALA A 177 -1.85 -0.99 11.29
CA ALA A 177 -0.44 -1.33 11.06
C ALA A 177 0.27 -0.29 10.18
N GLY A 178 1.59 -0.19 10.40
CA GLY A 178 2.53 0.46 9.49
C GLY A 178 3.45 -0.58 8.85
N VAL A 179 3.74 -0.39 7.58
CA VAL A 179 4.61 -1.27 6.78
C VAL A 179 5.66 -0.43 6.08
N LYS A 180 6.95 -0.66 6.38
CA LYS A 180 8.03 -0.10 5.58
C LYS A 180 8.31 -1.01 4.39
N LEU A 181 8.55 -0.41 3.23
CA LEU A 181 8.73 -1.10 1.97
C LEU A 181 10.11 -0.81 1.40
N SER A 182 10.76 -1.82 0.86
CA SER A 182 12.04 -1.72 0.15
C SER A 182 12.13 -2.74 -0.97
N ASP A 183 13.16 -2.60 -1.81
CA ASP A 183 13.46 -3.53 -2.90
C ASP A 183 12.28 -3.77 -3.86
N PHE A 184 11.46 -2.73 -4.07
CA PHE A 184 10.28 -2.81 -4.94
C PHE A 184 10.68 -2.99 -6.41
N GLN A 185 10.11 -3.99 -7.08
CA GLN A 185 10.36 -4.29 -8.49
C GLN A 185 9.06 -4.81 -9.15
N LEU A 186 8.79 -4.33 -10.35
CA LEU A 186 7.76 -4.89 -11.25
C LEU A 186 8.34 -6.07 -12.05
N TYR A 187 7.53 -7.08 -12.41
CA TYR A 187 8.00 -8.23 -13.21
C TYR A 187 6.93 -8.78 -14.14
#